data_abc1c535147c31c2ae36e9c4246cc5ab
#
_entry.id   abc1c535147c31c2ae36e9c4246cc5ab
#
_cell.length_a   1.000
_cell.length_b   1.000
_cell.length_c   1.000
_cell.angle_alpha   90.00
_cell.angle_beta   90.00
_cell.angle_gamma   90.00
#
_symmetry.space_group_name_H-M   'P 1'
#
loop_
_entity.id
_entity.type
_entity.pdbx_description
1 polymer ?
#
loop_
_entity_poly.entity_id
_entity_poly.type
_entity_poly.pdbx_seq_one_letter_code
_entity_poly.pdbx_strand_id
1 'polypeptide(L)'
;MCIRDRDMGLAMSNSEIDYLVGIYKVLKRNPTDVELMMFSQINSEHCRHKIFNSKFIIEGKKKNKSLFAMIKSTYRNNHDVISAYKDNSSIIKGKTINELVITKNLKYKNVKSPENYIIKAETHNHPTAISPYSGAATGSGGEIRDEGATGRGSSPKVGFCGYTLSNLNIPRYKKKWEMNSSSYPSRIKTSYEIIIDAPIGAARYNNEFGRPNIFGFFRTFEQKIDKDSSLVKLGYHKPIMIAGGIGSINNKHTAKNILRNGDLIAVSYTHLRAHETS
;
A
#
# COMPACT_ATOMS: atom_id res chain seq x y z
N MET A 1 -28.32 11.58 12.02
CA MET A 1 -26.92 11.26 11.73
C MET A 1 -26.74 9.91 11.03
N CYS A 2 -27.26 8.79 11.55
CA CYS A 2 -27.19 7.50 10.86
C CYS A 2 -27.80 7.48 9.44
N ILE A 3 -28.84 8.28 9.18
CA ILE A 3 -29.45 8.40 7.84
C ILE A 3 -28.47 9.08 6.88
N ARG A 4 -27.88 10.20 7.26
CA ARG A 4 -26.88 10.90 6.44
C ARG A 4 -25.59 10.09 6.21
N ASP A 5 -25.16 9.29 7.19
CA ASP A 5 -24.02 8.38 7.03
C ASP A 5 -24.27 7.39 5.89
N ARG A 6 -25.46 6.80 5.84
CA ARG A 6 -25.86 5.85 4.77
C ARG A 6 -26.01 6.56 3.41
N ASP A 7 -26.65 7.71 3.39
CA ASP A 7 -26.89 8.47 2.16
C ASP A 7 -25.58 8.97 1.54
N MET A 8 -24.60 9.34 2.38
CA MET A 8 -23.26 9.78 1.94
C MET A 8 -22.27 8.64 1.79
N GLY A 9 -22.62 7.41 2.14
CA GLY A 9 -21.74 6.24 2.04
C GLY A 9 -20.46 6.33 2.88
N LEU A 10 -20.52 6.95 4.06
CA LEU A 10 -19.35 7.26 4.88
C LEU A 10 -18.79 6.03 5.63
N ALA A 11 -19.58 4.96 5.76
CA ALA A 11 -19.20 3.70 6.40
C ALA A 11 -18.67 3.84 7.83
N MET A 12 -19.25 4.73 8.63
CA MET A 12 -18.91 4.91 10.02
C MET A 12 -19.49 3.78 10.90
N SER A 13 -18.75 3.38 11.92
CA SER A 13 -19.23 2.45 12.94
C SER A 13 -20.23 3.12 13.90
N ASN A 14 -21.08 2.33 14.58
CA ASN A 14 -22.02 2.87 15.54
C ASN A 14 -21.32 3.67 16.64
N SER A 15 -20.17 3.22 17.14
CA SER A 15 -19.39 3.94 18.15
C SER A 15 -18.84 5.28 17.66
N GLU A 16 -18.49 5.40 16.39
CA GLU A 16 -18.07 6.66 15.76
C GLU A 16 -19.24 7.62 15.60
N ILE A 17 -20.41 7.10 15.26
CA ILE A 17 -21.64 7.89 15.17
C ILE A 17 -22.02 8.41 16.56
N ASP A 18 -21.99 7.57 17.59
CA ASP A 18 -22.31 7.97 18.97
C ASP A 18 -21.31 9.02 19.48
N TYR A 19 -20.04 8.88 19.18
CA TYR A 19 -19.01 9.86 19.50
C TYR A 19 -19.31 11.23 18.86
N LEU A 20 -19.61 11.26 17.58
CA LEU A 20 -19.97 12.50 16.88
C LEU A 20 -21.26 13.13 17.44
N VAL A 21 -22.28 12.32 17.70
CA VAL A 21 -23.53 12.81 18.31
C VAL A 21 -23.22 13.48 19.66
N GLY A 22 -22.36 12.88 20.46
CA GLY A 22 -21.94 13.46 21.75
C GLY A 22 -21.27 14.83 21.57
N ILE A 23 -20.30 14.94 20.65
CA ILE A 23 -19.60 16.20 20.38
C ILE A 23 -20.56 17.29 19.89
N TYR A 24 -21.39 16.99 18.88
CA TYR A 24 -22.26 18.00 18.29
C TYR A 24 -23.41 18.42 19.19
N LYS A 25 -23.82 17.57 20.17
CA LYS A 25 -24.70 17.99 21.26
C LYS A 25 -24.06 19.05 22.15
N VAL A 26 -22.77 18.89 22.49
CA VAL A 26 -22.01 19.89 23.27
C VAL A 26 -21.84 21.19 22.48
N LEU A 27 -21.58 21.10 21.19
CA LEU A 27 -21.43 22.23 20.29
C LEU A 27 -22.77 22.93 19.98
N LYS A 28 -23.91 22.35 20.37
CA LYS A 28 -25.28 22.84 20.13
C LYS A 28 -25.58 23.17 18.65
N ARG A 29 -25.01 22.41 17.74
CA ARG A 29 -25.25 22.51 16.29
C ARG A 29 -25.15 21.14 15.61
N ASN A 30 -25.63 21.06 14.39
CA ASN A 30 -25.41 19.89 13.54
C ASN A 30 -24.03 19.93 12.84
N PRO A 31 -23.44 18.76 12.52
CA PRO A 31 -22.27 18.72 11.65
C PRO A 31 -22.64 19.17 10.23
N THR A 32 -21.69 19.77 9.55
CA THR A 32 -21.74 19.98 8.10
C THR A 32 -21.39 18.70 7.36
N ASP A 33 -21.68 18.63 6.06
CA ASP A 33 -21.33 17.51 5.20
C ASP A 33 -19.80 17.34 5.13
N VAL A 34 -19.08 18.46 5.07
CA VAL A 34 -17.62 18.50 5.05
C VAL A 34 -17.04 17.91 6.34
N GLU A 35 -17.56 18.27 7.49
CA GLU A 35 -17.10 17.73 8.78
C GLU A 35 -17.34 16.23 8.90
N LEU A 36 -18.49 15.74 8.43
CA LEU A 36 -18.80 14.32 8.37
C LEU A 36 -17.83 13.57 7.44
N MET A 37 -17.61 14.13 6.24
CA MET A 37 -16.67 13.55 5.27
C MET A 37 -15.26 13.52 5.81
N MET A 38 -14.75 14.60 6.37
CA MET A 38 -13.41 14.68 6.97
C MET A 38 -13.23 13.67 8.10
N PHE A 39 -14.21 13.57 9.00
CA PHE A 39 -14.16 12.60 10.10
C PHE A 39 -14.12 11.17 9.57
N SER A 40 -15.00 10.84 8.62
CA SER A 40 -15.03 9.51 8.01
C SER A 40 -13.71 9.17 7.30
N GLN A 41 -13.12 10.09 6.55
CA GLN A 41 -11.85 9.86 5.84
C GLN A 41 -10.69 9.66 6.81
N ILE A 42 -10.59 10.46 7.87
CA ILE A 42 -9.55 10.33 8.90
C ILE A 42 -9.68 9.01 9.66
N ASN A 43 -10.91 8.57 9.93
CA ASN A 43 -11.20 7.34 10.67
C ASN A 43 -11.42 6.12 9.76
N SER A 44 -11.19 6.24 8.46
CA SER A 44 -11.36 5.13 7.53
C SER A 44 -10.45 3.94 7.90
N GLU A 45 -10.92 2.73 7.59
CA GLU A 45 -10.14 1.50 7.77
C GLU A 45 -9.07 1.32 6.67
N HIS A 46 -8.61 2.42 6.08
CA HIS A 46 -7.50 2.39 5.14
C HIS A 46 -6.26 1.80 5.84
N CYS A 47 -5.64 0.80 5.22
CA CYS A 47 -4.53 0.02 5.80
C CYS A 47 -4.85 -0.68 7.13
N ARG A 48 -6.09 -0.73 7.54
CA ARG A 48 -6.57 -1.40 8.77
C ARG A 48 -5.82 -1.02 10.04
N HIS A 49 -5.44 0.23 10.18
CA HIS A 49 -4.69 0.74 11.32
C HIS A 49 -5.36 0.47 12.66
N LYS A 50 -6.69 0.60 12.75
CA LYS A 50 -7.45 0.31 13.97
C LYS A 50 -7.30 -1.15 14.40
N ILE A 51 -7.47 -2.09 13.46
CA ILE A 51 -7.32 -3.53 13.71
C ILE A 51 -5.89 -3.85 14.12
N PHE A 52 -4.88 -3.38 13.38
CA PHE A 52 -3.47 -3.65 13.68
C PHE A 52 -3.00 -3.04 14.99
N ASN A 53 -3.62 -1.95 15.47
CA ASN A 53 -3.35 -1.36 16.78
C ASN A 53 -4.22 -1.92 17.90
N SER A 54 -5.21 -2.76 17.62
CA SER A 54 -6.12 -3.32 18.61
C SER A 54 -5.42 -4.24 19.60
N LYS A 55 -6.09 -4.44 20.74
CA LYS A 55 -5.70 -5.46 21.71
C LYS A 55 -6.23 -6.81 21.24
N PHE A 56 -5.36 -7.79 21.13
CA PHE A 56 -5.73 -9.14 20.71
C PHE A 56 -5.94 -10.06 21.90
N ILE A 57 -7.00 -10.85 21.84
CA ILE A 57 -7.26 -11.96 22.76
C ILE A 57 -7.22 -13.23 21.91
N ILE A 58 -6.26 -14.11 22.18
CA ILE A 58 -6.08 -15.37 21.47
C ILE A 58 -6.25 -16.49 22.48
N GLU A 59 -7.20 -17.40 22.25
CA GLU A 59 -7.52 -18.50 23.17
C GLU A 59 -7.74 -18.01 24.60
N GLY A 60 -8.54 -16.95 24.77
CA GLY A 60 -8.85 -16.34 26.07
C GLY A 60 -7.70 -15.55 26.71
N LYS A 61 -6.49 -15.56 26.11
CA LYS A 61 -5.31 -14.86 26.66
C LYS A 61 -5.10 -13.53 25.96
N LYS A 62 -5.13 -12.44 26.72
CA LYS A 62 -4.82 -11.10 26.21
C LYS A 62 -3.34 -11.00 25.85
N LYS A 63 -3.04 -10.55 24.64
CA LYS A 63 -1.66 -10.27 24.20
C LYS A 63 -1.22 -8.87 24.65
N ASN A 64 0.02 -8.77 25.11
CA ASN A 64 0.59 -7.51 25.62
C ASN A 64 0.96 -6.51 24.49
N LYS A 65 1.06 -6.97 23.25
CA LYS A 65 1.43 -6.15 22.09
C LYS A 65 0.35 -6.24 21.02
N SER A 66 0.07 -5.11 20.37
CA SER A 66 -0.70 -5.08 19.12
C SER A 66 0.11 -5.68 17.96
N LEU A 67 -0.53 -5.99 16.85
CA LEU A 67 0.18 -6.46 15.64
C LEU A 67 1.21 -5.43 15.15
N PHE A 68 0.88 -4.14 15.15
CA PHE A 68 1.84 -3.09 14.83
C PHE A 68 3.02 -3.06 15.79
N ALA A 69 2.78 -3.23 17.09
CA ALA A 69 3.87 -3.26 18.06
C ALA A 69 4.80 -4.46 17.85
N MET A 70 4.25 -5.61 17.42
CA MET A 70 5.03 -6.80 17.05
C MET A 70 5.89 -6.54 15.82
N ILE A 71 5.30 -6.00 14.75
CA ILE A 71 6.01 -5.64 13.51
C ILE A 71 7.11 -4.62 13.80
N LYS A 72 6.79 -3.55 14.52
CA LYS A 72 7.77 -2.50 14.88
C LYS A 72 8.88 -2.99 15.80
N SER A 73 8.69 -4.08 16.54
CA SER A 73 9.74 -4.63 17.41
C SER A 73 10.93 -5.17 16.60
N THR A 74 10.74 -5.59 15.37
CA THR A 74 11.84 -6.05 14.49
C THR A 74 12.80 -4.94 14.08
N TYR A 75 12.30 -3.70 14.09
CA TYR A 75 13.06 -2.50 13.71
C TYR A 75 13.95 -1.97 14.87
N ARG A 76 13.52 -2.14 16.13
CA ARG A 76 14.14 -1.45 17.28
C ARG A 76 15.63 -1.74 17.49
N ASN A 77 16.09 -2.91 17.07
CA ASN A 77 17.47 -3.36 17.26
C ASN A 77 18.30 -3.35 15.98
N ASN A 78 17.80 -2.70 14.92
CA ASN A 78 18.49 -2.67 13.63
C ASN A 78 19.16 -1.32 13.42
N HIS A 79 20.49 -1.29 13.57
CA HIS A 79 21.31 -0.07 13.42
C HIS A 79 21.45 0.40 11.95
N ASP A 80 21.10 -0.44 10.99
CA ASP A 80 21.21 -0.11 9.57
C ASP A 80 19.94 0.53 9.01
N VAL A 81 18.84 0.55 9.77
CA VAL A 81 17.63 1.26 9.39
C VAL A 81 17.69 2.71 9.88
N ILE A 82 17.88 3.64 8.95
CA ILE A 82 17.95 5.08 9.25
C ILE A 82 16.56 5.64 9.56
N SER A 83 15.56 5.26 8.78
CA SER A 83 14.17 5.71 8.95
C SER A 83 13.19 4.61 8.57
N ALA A 84 12.21 4.36 9.46
CA ALA A 84 11.04 3.54 9.17
C ALA A 84 9.85 4.06 9.95
N TYR A 85 8.64 3.93 9.40
CA TYR A 85 7.36 4.39 9.99
C TYR A 85 7.26 5.90 10.22
N LYS A 86 8.10 6.69 9.58
CA LYS A 86 8.12 8.17 9.69
C LYS A 86 7.88 8.87 8.36
N ASP A 87 8.06 8.16 7.27
CA ASP A 87 7.92 8.64 5.90
C ASP A 87 7.22 7.60 5.03
N ASN A 88 6.99 7.92 3.76
CA ASN A 88 6.30 7.06 2.79
C ASN A 88 7.08 5.78 2.48
N SER A 89 8.41 5.81 2.58
CA SER A 89 9.29 4.65 2.42
C SER A 89 10.26 4.53 3.60
N SER A 90 10.85 3.35 3.76
CA SER A 90 11.95 3.16 4.70
C SER A 90 13.28 3.50 4.06
N ILE A 91 14.23 3.95 4.88
CA ILE A 91 15.60 4.26 4.46
C ILE A 91 16.55 3.32 5.21
N ILE A 92 17.33 2.58 4.46
CA ILE A 92 18.36 1.66 4.99
C ILE A 92 19.73 2.21 4.61
N LYS A 93 20.68 2.09 5.52
CA LYS A 93 22.05 2.52 5.34
C LYS A 93 22.67 1.86 4.12
N GLY A 94 23.22 2.66 3.25
CA GLY A 94 23.92 2.25 2.04
C GLY A 94 25.42 2.43 2.15
N LYS A 95 26.03 2.72 1.03
CA LYS A 95 27.49 2.87 0.90
C LYS A 95 27.84 4.17 0.18
N THR A 96 29.08 4.62 0.36
CA THR A 96 29.63 5.69 -0.47
C THR A 96 29.91 5.11 -1.85
N ILE A 97 29.34 5.70 -2.87
CA ILE A 97 29.53 5.35 -4.28
C ILE A 97 30.26 6.46 -5.03
N ASN A 98 30.82 6.14 -6.17
CA ASN A 98 31.26 7.13 -7.14
C ASN A 98 30.11 7.47 -8.08
N GLU A 99 29.66 8.70 -8.04
CA GLU A 99 28.54 9.19 -8.84
C GLU A 99 29.06 10.17 -9.90
N LEU A 100 28.61 10.00 -11.13
CA LEU A 100 28.87 10.91 -12.22
C LEU A 100 27.82 12.03 -12.18
N VAL A 101 28.26 13.23 -11.81
CA VAL A 101 27.37 14.40 -11.71
C VAL A 101 27.72 15.44 -12.76
N ILE A 102 26.72 16.20 -13.19
CA ILE A 102 26.90 17.37 -14.03
C ILE A 102 27.11 18.59 -13.12
N THR A 103 28.25 19.26 -13.25
CA THR A 103 28.55 20.47 -12.51
C THR A 103 27.79 21.67 -13.07
N LYS A 104 27.75 22.79 -12.31
CA LYS A 104 27.14 24.04 -12.78
C LYS A 104 27.70 24.54 -14.12
N ASN A 105 28.94 24.18 -14.45
CA ASN A 105 29.60 24.53 -15.70
C ASN A 105 29.38 23.48 -16.82
N LEU A 106 28.35 22.66 -16.69
CA LEU A 106 27.97 21.59 -17.64
C LEU A 106 29.08 20.55 -17.92
N LYS A 107 30.03 20.39 -17.00
CA LYS A 107 31.09 19.37 -17.10
C LYS A 107 30.75 18.17 -16.23
N TYR A 108 31.02 16.98 -16.72
CA TYR A 108 30.93 15.77 -15.94
C TYR A 108 32.06 15.67 -14.91
N LYS A 109 31.71 15.27 -13.71
CA LYS A 109 32.66 15.04 -12.62
C LYS A 109 32.27 13.82 -11.80
N ASN A 110 33.23 12.95 -11.51
CA ASN A 110 33.05 11.90 -10.53
C ASN A 110 33.16 12.49 -9.11
N VAL A 111 32.12 12.24 -8.29
CA VAL A 111 32.11 12.65 -6.88
C VAL A 111 31.80 11.44 -6.00
N LYS A 112 32.36 11.43 -4.81
CA LYS A 112 31.99 10.45 -3.79
C LYS A 112 30.66 10.90 -3.17
N SER A 113 29.64 10.06 -3.26
CA SER A 113 28.29 10.32 -2.76
C SER A 113 27.90 9.26 -1.72
N PRO A 114 27.59 9.64 -0.48
CA PRO A 114 27.06 8.70 0.52
C PRO A 114 25.58 8.44 0.24
N GLU A 115 25.29 7.34 -0.45
CA GLU A 115 23.95 6.94 -0.85
C GLU A 115 23.38 5.87 0.07
N ASN A 116 22.10 6.01 0.40
CA ASN A 116 21.31 5.04 1.15
C ASN A 116 20.26 4.41 0.26
N TYR A 117 19.74 3.26 0.68
CA TYR A 117 18.67 2.56 -0.03
C TYR A 117 17.31 3.03 0.49
N ILE A 118 16.40 3.30 -0.43
CA ILE A 118 14.98 3.45 -0.14
C ILE A 118 14.31 2.12 -0.46
N ILE A 119 13.40 1.67 0.39
CA ILE A 119 12.63 0.45 0.16
C ILE A 119 11.17 0.72 0.46
N LYS A 120 10.33 0.39 -0.50
CA LYS A 120 8.86 0.43 -0.37
C LYS A 120 8.25 -0.87 -0.86
N ALA A 121 7.21 -1.31 -0.18
CA ALA A 121 6.29 -2.34 -0.68
C ALA A 121 4.88 -1.97 -0.28
N GLU A 122 3.95 -2.13 -1.20
CA GLU A 122 2.54 -1.77 -1.03
C GLU A 122 1.64 -2.83 -1.65
N THR A 123 0.49 -3.09 -1.05
CA THR A 123 -0.51 -4.00 -1.61
C THR A 123 -1.57 -3.22 -2.39
N HIS A 124 -1.92 -3.73 -3.57
CA HIS A 124 -2.99 -3.15 -4.40
C HIS A 124 -4.00 -4.22 -4.84
N ASN A 125 -4.68 -4.80 -3.85
CA ASN A 125 -5.43 -6.04 -3.98
C ASN A 125 -6.74 -5.89 -4.75
N HIS A 126 -7.63 -5.01 -4.28
CA HIS A 126 -8.99 -4.91 -4.80
C HIS A 126 -9.06 -4.38 -6.24
N PRO A 127 -8.34 -3.31 -6.59
CA PRO A 127 -8.31 -2.85 -7.98
C PRO A 127 -7.73 -3.89 -8.94
N THR A 128 -6.70 -4.62 -8.52
CA THR A 128 -6.12 -5.73 -9.32
C THR A 128 -7.11 -6.89 -9.48
N ALA A 129 -7.97 -7.14 -8.49
CA ALA A 129 -9.02 -8.16 -8.60
C ALA A 129 -10.07 -7.81 -9.66
N ILE A 130 -10.43 -6.53 -9.78
CA ILE A 130 -11.49 -6.06 -10.69
C ILE A 130 -10.95 -5.83 -12.10
N SER A 131 -9.83 -5.14 -12.21
CA SER A 131 -9.18 -4.78 -13.47
C SER A 131 -7.68 -5.10 -13.38
N PRO A 132 -7.26 -6.34 -13.65
CA PRO A 132 -5.92 -6.81 -13.36
C PRO A 132 -4.80 -5.95 -13.91
N TYR A 133 -4.86 -5.63 -15.20
CA TYR A 133 -3.85 -4.80 -15.87
C TYR A 133 -3.77 -3.40 -15.25
N SER A 134 -4.87 -2.66 -15.24
CA SER A 134 -4.90 -1.27 -14.74
C SER A 134 -4.68 -1.20 -13.23
N GLY A 135 -5.23 -2.15 -12.48
CA GLY A 135 -5.07 -2.23 -11.03
C GLY A 135 -3.62 -2.46 -10.63
N ALA A 136 -2.92 -3.36 -11.30
CA ALA A 136 -1.51 -3.62 -11.02
C ALA A 136 -0.60 -2.47 -11.49
N ALA A 137 -0.91 -1.86 -12.62
CA ALA A 137 -0.22 -0.66 -13.10
C ALA A 137 -0.32 0.48 -12.08
N THR A 138 -1.52 0.77 -11.59
CA THR A 138 -1.76 1.80 -10.57
C THR A 138 -1.04 1.47 -9.25
N GLY A 139 -1.01 0.19 -8.86
CA GLY A 139 -0.26 -0.26 -7.68
C GLY A 139 1.24 0.05 -7.79
N SER A 140 1.84 -0.21 -8.96
CA SER A 140 3.23 0.17 -9.22
C SER A 140 3.42 1.69 -9.21
N GLY A 141 2.49 2.45 -9.76
CA GLY A 141 2.51 3.91 -9.73
C GLY A 141 2.44 4.48 -8.31
N GLY A 142 1.60 3.90 -7.46
CA GLY A 142 1.49 4.29 -6.04
C GLY A 142 2.78 4.05 -5.27
N GLU A 143 3.41 2.92 -5.49
CA GLU A 143 4.68 2.57 -4.88
C GLU A 143 5.81 3.50 -5.33
N ILE A 144 5.94 3.76 -6.65
CA ILE A 144 6.92 4.71 -7.22
C ILE A 144 6.76 6.11 -6.64
N ARG A 145 5.52 6.57 -6.50
CA ARG A 145 5.22 7.87 -5.89
C ARG A 145 5.76 7.96 -4.47
N ASP A 146 5.58 6.93 -3.68
CA ASP A 146 6.01 6.91 -2.29
C ASP A 146 7.52 6.89 -2.16
N GLU A 147 8.22 6.15 -3.02
CA GLU A 147 9.66 6.22 -3.11
C GLU A 147 10.13 7.64 -3.49
N GLY A 148 9.54 8.23 -4.53
CA GLY A 148 9.88 9.57 -5.00
C GLY A 148 9.58 10.69 -4.01
N ALA A 149 8.58 10.50 -3.12
CA ALA A 149 8.21 11.46 -2.09
C ALA A 149 9.05 11.34 -0.81
N THR A 150 9.92 10.34 -0.70
CA THR A 150 10.77 10.13 0.47
C THR A 150 11.99 11.05 0.45
N GLY A 151 11.89 12.17 1.16
CA GLY A 151 12.94 13.18 1.18
C GLY A 151 13.16 13.86 -0.19
N ARG A 152 14.17 14.75 -0.25
CA ARG A 152 14.55 15.44 -1.48
C ARG A 152 15.56 14.63 -2.27
N GLY A 153 15.35 14.51 -3.60
CA GLY A 153 16.30 13.82 -4.46
C GLY A 153 16.31 12.31 -4.30
N SER A 154 15.25 11.75 -3.73
CA SER A 154 15.02 10.32 -3.77
C SER A 154 14.78 9.87 -5.21
N SER A 155 15.30 8.73 -5.57
CA SER A 155 15.30 8.23 -6.95
C SER A 155 14.94 6.74 -6.97
N PRO A 156 13.70 6.39 -7.38
CA PRO A 156 13.32 5.01 -7.64
C PRO A 156 14.22 4.39 -8.72
N LYS A 157 14.80 3.20 -8.47
CA LYS A 157 15.76 2.57 -9.37
C LYS A 157 15.25 1.29 -10.00
N VAL A 158 14.64 0.42 -9.21
CA VAL A 158 14.15 -0.89 -9.65
C VAL A 158 12.83 -1.23 -8.98
N GLY A 159 11.96 -1.91 -9.69
CA GLY A 159 10.69 -2.39 -9.19
C GLY A 159 10.60 -3.92 -9.12
N PHE A 160 9.63 -4.40 -8.39
CA PHE A 160 9.20 -5.79 -8.38
C PHE A 160 7.70 -5.90 -8.16
N CYS A 161 7.13 -7.04 -8.53
CA CYS A 161 5.73 -7.34 -8.20
C CYS A 161 5.55 -8.80 -7.77
N GLY A 162 4.58 -9.04 -6.91
CA GLY A 162 4.25 -10.37 -6.45
C GLY A 162 2.74 -10.59 -6.35
N TYR A 163 2.32 -11.84 -6.59
CA TYR A 163 0.90 -12.22 -6.59
C TYR A 163 0.67 -13.45 -5.74
N THR A 164 -0.28 -13.37 -4.81
CA THR A 164 -0.82 -14.52 -4.12
C THR A 164 -2.28 -14.68 -4.52
N LEU A 165 -2.64 -15.84 -5.04
CA LEU A 165 -3.90 -16.12 -5.73
C LEU A 165 -4.52 -17.41 -5.21
N SER A 166 -5.79 -17.60 -5.48
CA SER A 166 -6.41 -18.94 -5.46
C SER A 166 -5.87 -19.79 -6.61
N ASN A 167 -6.20 -21.07 -6.62
CA ASN A 167 -5.78 -21.98 -7.69
C ASN A 167 -6.17 -21.45 -9.07
N LEU A 168 -5.28 -21.60 -10.04
CA LEU A 168 -5.45 -20.99 -11.36
C LEU A 168 -6.58 -21.65 -12.16
N ASN A 169 -6.81 -22.94 -11.98
CA ASN A 169 -7.78 -23.71 -12.77
C ASN A 169 -7.62 -23.46 -14.28
N ILE A 170 -6.40 -23.61 -14.77
CA ILE A 170 -6.04 -23.33 -16.17
C ILE A 170 -6.94 -24.15 -17.10
N PRO A 171 -7.62 -23.53 -18.07
CA PRO A 171 -8.48 -24.25 -19.01
C PRO A 171 -7.74 -25.39 -19.70
N ARG A 172 -8.33 -26.57 -19.73
CA ARG A 172 -7.78 -27.83 -20.30
C ARG A 172 -6.51 -28.36 -19.64
N TYR A 173 -6.06 -27.76 -18.53
CA TYR A 173 -4.84 -28.15 -17.81
C TYR A 173 -5.03 -28.13 -16.30
N LYS A 174 -6.15 -28.64 -15.81
CA LYS A 174 -6.48 -28.68 -14.38
C LYS A 174 -5.56 -29.67 -13.66
N LYS A 175 -5.03 -29.25 -12.52
CA LYS A 175 -4.18 -30.07 -11.67
C LYS A 175 -4.99 -30.90 -10.68
N LYS A 176 -4.45 -32.06 -10.24
CA LYS A 176 -5.12 -32.98 -9.30
C LYS A 176 -5.47 -32.33 -7.95
N TRP A 177 -4.66 -31.36 -7.50
CA TRP A 177 -4.87 -30.66 -6.23
C TRP A 177 -5.84 -29.47 -6.34
N GLU A 178 -6.20 -29.06 -7.55
CA GLU A 178 -7.14 -27.95 -7.73
C GLU A 178 -8.55 -28.43 -7.44
N MET A 179 -9.14 -27.85 -6.42
CA MET A 179 -10.51 -28.16 -6.04
C MET A 179 -11.48 -27.64 -7.10
N ASN A 180 -12.66 -28.26 -7.18
CA ASN A 180 -13.72 -27.74 -8.05
C ASN A 180 -13.96 -26.26 -7.73
N SER A 181 -14.04 -25.45 -8.79
CA SER A 181 -14.13 -24.00 -8.68
C SER A 181 -15.27 -23.57 -7.76
N SER A 182 -14.95 -22.78 -6.75
CA SER A 182 -15.95 -21.95 -6.11
C SER A 182 -16.41 -20.88 -7.08
N SER A 183 -17.64 -20.45 -6.97
CA SER A 183 -18.11 -19.28 -7.71
C SER A 183 -17.33 -18.05 -7.30
N TYR A 184 -16.70 -17.41 -8.26
CA TYR A 184 -16.11 -16.07 -8.04
C TYR A 184 -17.23 -15.04 -7.99
N PRO A 185 -17.13 -14.01 -7.14
CA PRO A 185 -18.01 -12.85 -7.25
C PRO A 185 -17.92 -12.26 -8.67
N SER A 186 -19.05 -11.90 -9.25
CA SER A 186 -19.14 -11.46 -10.65
C SER A 186 -18.22 -10.27 -11.01
N ARG A 187 -17.87 -9.45 -10.01
CA ARG A 187 -16.99 -8.29 -10.18
C ARG A 187 -15.48 -8.59 -10.11
N ILE A 188 -15.12 -9.79 -9.68
CA ILE A 188 -13.70 -10.18 -9.48
C ILE A 188 -13.31 -11.13 -10.60
N LYS A 189 -12.19 -10.84 -11.23
CA LYS A 189 -11.58 -11.71 -12.23
C LYS A 189 -11.06 -12.99 -11.60
N THR A 190 -10.98 -14.05 -12.40
CA THR A 190 -10.42 -15.33 -11.97
C THR A 190 -8.91 -15.21 -11.70
N SER A 191 -8.38 -16.09 -10.86
CA SER A 191 -6.92 -16.12 -10.58
C SER A 191 -6.10 -16.27 -11.86
N TYR A 192 -6.62 -17.03 -12.85
CA TYR A 192 -5.98 -17.21 -14.15
C TYR A 192 -5.92 -15.90 -14.95
N GLU A 193 -7.04 -15.19 -15.08
CA GLU A 193 -7.07 -13.87 -15.75
C GLU A 193 -6.14 -12.87 -15.07
N ILE A 194 -6.14 -12.86 -13.74
CA ILE A 194 -5.29 -11.92 -12.96
C ILE A 194 -3.81 -12.16 -13.23
N ILE A 195 -3.35 -13.44 -13.21
CA ILE A 195 -1.91 -13.70 -13.37
C ILE A 195 -1.43 -13.50 -14.83
N ILE A 196 -2.33 -13.52 -15.79
CA ILE A 196 -2.00 -13.18 -17.18
C ILE A 196 -1.81 -11.67 -17.35
N ASP A 197 -2.76 -10.87 -16.87
CA ASP A 197 -2.82 -9.45 -17.22
C ASP A 197 -2.10 -8.54 -16.22
N ALA A 198 -2.17 -8.84 -14.93
CA ALA A 198 -1.65 -7.95 -13.90
C ALA A 198 -0.12 -7.74 -13.96
N PRO A 199 0.71 -8.79 -14.16
CA PRO A 199 2.15 -8.60 -14.30
C PRO A 199 2.54 -7.73 -15.49
N ILE A 200 1.78 -7.82 -16.58
CA ILE A 200 2.01 -7.00 -17.79
C ILE A 200 1.73 -5.53 -17.47
N GLY A 201 0.61 -5.25 -16.78
CA GLY A 201 0.28 -3.89 -16.37
C GLY A 201 1.33 -3.27 -15.44
N ALA A 202 1.77 -4.01 -14.42
CA ALA A 202 2.82 -3.57 -13.51
C ALA A 202 4.15 -3.32 -14.24
N ALA A 203 4.58 -4.24 -15.10
CA ALA A 203 5.81 -4.13 -15.85
C ALA A 203 5.78 -2.94 -16.81
N ARG A 204 4.66 -2.73 -17.52
CA ARG A 204 4.51 -1.63 -18.46
C ARG A 204 4.58 -0.28 -17.77
N TYR A 205 3.92 -0.11 -16.62
CA TYR A 205 4.01 1.14 -15.85
C TYR A 205 5.44 1.44 -15.43
N ASN A 206 6.17 0.44 -14.90
CA ASN A 206 7.57 0.59 -14.55
C ASN A 206 8.43 0.98 -15.76
N ASN A 207 8.20 0.35 -16.92
CA ASN A 207 8.92 0.65 -18.14
C ASN A 207 8.66 2.08 -18.66
N GLU A 208 7.42 2.53 -18.63
CA GLU A 208 7.05 3.90 -19.03
C GLU A 208 7.63 4.96 -18.08
N PHE A 209 7.71 4.66 -16.80
CA PHE A 209 8.38 5.51 -15.81
C PHE A 209 9.91 5.54 -16.01
N GLY A 210 10.49 4.51 -16.61
CA GLY A 210 11.93 4.40 -16.90
C GLY A 210 12.72 3.66 -15.84
N ARG A 211 12.10 2.78 -15.05
CA ARG A 211 12.79 1.84 -14.16
C ARG A 211 12.46 0.38 -14.53
N PRO A 212 13.42 -0.56 -14.45
CA PRO A 212 13.15 -1.96 -14.73
C PRO A 212 12.35 -2.62 -13.60
N ASN A 213 11.44 -3.50 -13.96
CA ASN A 213 10.83 -4.47 -13.05
C ASN A 213 11.70 -5.73 -13.05
N ILE A 214 12.59 -5.89 -12.05
CA ILE A 214 13.71 -6.84 -12.13
C ILE A 214 13.37 -8.25 -11.70
N PHE A 215 12.33 -8.43 -10.89
CA PHE A 215 11.86 -9.75 -10.47
C PHE A 215 10.41 -9.71 -10.04
N GLY A 216 9.85 -10.88 -9.85
CA GLY A 216 8.52 -11.06 -9.31
C GLY A 216 8.34 -12.51 -8.84
N PHE A 217 7.20 -12.74 -8.23
CA PHE A 217 6.77 -14.08 -7.88
C PHE A 217 5.26 -14.22 -8.01
N PHE A 218 4.80 -15.45 -8.17
CA PHE A 218 3.41 -15.78 -7.88
C PHE A 218 3.32 -17.09 -7.12
N ARG A 219 2.26 -17.23 -6.35
CA ARG A 219 1.93 -18.47 -5.65
C ARG A 219 0.42 -18.62 -5.55
N THR A 220 -0.03 -19.85 -5.45
CA THR A 220 -1.44 -20.18 -5.27
C THR A 220 -1.66 -20.92 -3.97
N PHE A 221 -2.81 -20.70 -3.37
CA PHE A 221 -3.22 -21.40 -2.16
C PHE A 221 -4.74 -21.52 -2.08
N GLU A 222 -5.22 -22.74 -1.88
CA GLU A 222 -6.58 -23.04 -1.45
C GLU A 222 -6.55 -24.20 -0.47
N GLN A 223 -7.37 -24.10 0.57
CA GLN A 223 -7.52 -25.16 1.57
C GLN A 223 -8.98 -25.30 1.97
N LYS A 224 -9.42 -26.54 2.17
CA LYS A 224 -10.68 -26.84 2.85
C LYS A 224 -10.42 -26.94 4.34
N ILE A 225 -11.23 -26.26 5.11
CA ILE A 225 -11.23 -26.35 6.57
C ILE A 225 -12.61 -26.73 7.03
N ASP A 226 -12.69 -27.53 8.10
CA ASP A 226 -13.93 -27.79 8.81
C ASP A 226 -14.16 -26.65 9.80
N LYS A 227 -15.24 -25.93 9.64
CA LYS A 227 -15.65 -24.86 10.54
C LYS A 227 -17.09 -25.07 10.93
N ASP A 228 -17.32 -25.29 12.22
CA ASP A 228 -18.66 -25.46 12.79
C ASP A 228 -19.51 -26.50 12.05
N SER A 229 -18.92 -27.68 11.77
CA SER A 229 -19.50 -28.78 10.99
C SER A 229 -19.84 -28.45 9.53
N SER A 230 -19.31 -27.36 9.01
CA SER A 230 -19.40 -27.00 7.58
C SER A 230 -18.01 -26.95 6.94
N LEU A 231 -17.91 -27.49 5.73
CA LEU A 231 -16.67 -27.45 4.94
C LEU A 231 -16.53 -26.09 4.27
N VAL A 232 -15.63 -25.25 4.81
CA VAL A 232 -15.34 -23.94 4.26
C VAL A 232 -14.05 -23.99 3.42
N LYS A 233 -14.12 -23.44 2.22
CA LYS A 233 -12.95 -23.28 1.36
C LYS A 233 -12.30 -21.93 1.59
N LEU A 234 -11.04 -21.94 1.97
CA LEU A 234 -10.21 -20.73 2.08
C LEU A 234 -9.29 -20.60 0.89
N GLY A 235 -9.11 -19.39 0.40
CA GLY A 235 -8.23 -19.06 -0.70
C GLY A 235 -8.11 -17.57 -0.92
N TYR A 236 -7.33 -17.20 -1.91
CA TYR A 236 -7.08 -15.81 -2.28
C TYR A 236 -7.84 -15.45 -3.56
N HIS A 237 -9.19 -15.55 -3.54
CA HIS A 237 -10.03 -15.13 -4.66
C HIS A 237 -9.87 -13.63 -4.93
N LYS A 238 -9.89 -12.81 -3.87
CA LYS A 238 -9.32 -11.48 -3.90
C LYS A 238 -7.81 -11.63 -3.72
N PRO A 239 -7.00 -11.31 -4.73
CA PRO A 239 -5.57 -11.54 -4.69
C PRO A 239 -4.88 -10.69 -3.64
N ILE A 240 -3.69 -11.09 -3.24
CA ILE A 240 -2.70 -10.16 -2.70
C ILE A 240 -1.77 -9.81 -3.87
N MET A 241 -1.85 -8.56 -4.34
CA MET A 241 -0.90 -7.99 -5.27
C MET A 241 0.05 -7.10 -4.48
N ILE A 242 1.35 -7.34 -4.59
CA ILE A 242 2.40 -6.52 -4.00
C ILE A 242 3.16 -5.82 -5.11
N ALA A 243 3.18 -4.50 -5.07
CA ALA A 243 4.12 -3.69 -5.80
C ALA A 243 5.21 -3.23 -4.85
N GLY A 244 6.46 -3.29 -5.27
CA GLY A 244 7.56 -2.85 -4.44
C GLY A 244 8.72 -2.35 -5.28
N GLY A 245 9.65 -1.67 -4.62
CA GLY A 245 10.81 -1.15 -5.28
C GLY A 245 11.95 -0.82 -4.33
N ILE A 246 13.08 -0.56 -4.93
CA ILE A 246 14.30 -0.11 -4.28
C ILE A 246 14.80 1.11 -5.03
N GLY A 247 15.04 2.16 -4.30
CA GLY A 247 15.61 3.40 -4.79
C GLY A 247 16.86 3.81 -4.03
N SER A 248 17.34 5.01 -4.33
CA SER A 248 18.47 5.62 -3.63
C SER A 248 18.13 7.03 -3.14
N ILE A 249 18.80 7.43 -2.06
CA ILE A 249 18.72 8.78 -1.51
C ILE A 249 20.06 9.18 -0.89
N ASN A 250 20.51 10.38 -1.18
CA ASN A 250 21.72 10.88 -0.56
C ASN A 250 21.55 11.08 0.96
N ASN A 251 22.57 10.77 1.72
CA ASN A 251 22.52 10.82 3.18
C ASN A 251 22.06 12.19 3.72
N LYS A 252 22.39 13.30 3.09
CA LYS A 252 21.97 14.66 3.47
C LYS A 252 20.48 14.93 3.35
N HIS A 253 19.73 14.05 2.67
CA HIS A 253 18.32 14.21 2.40
C HIS A 253 17.43 13.20 3.14
N THR A 254 18.00 12.38 4.01
CA THR A 254 17.27 11.34 4.77
C THR A 254 16.31 11.89 5.83
N ALA A 255 16.48 13.15 6.22
CA ALA A 255 15.58 13.85 7.13
C ALA A 255 14.88 15.00 6.40
N LYS A 256 13.59 15.18 6.67
CA LYS A 256 12.81 16.31 6.15
C LYS A 256 13.20 17.61 6.88
N ASN A 257 13.27 18.70 6.14
CA ASN A 257 13.50 20.01 6.73
C ASN A 257 12.27 20.48 7.50
N ILE A 258 12.48 21.33 8.49
CA ILE A 258 11.41 22.04 9.17
C ILE A 258 10.88 23.11 8.22
N LEU A 259 9.56 23.13 8.05
CA LEU A 259 8.87 24.13 7.24
C LEU A 259 9.00 25.51 7.89
N ARG A 260 9.20 26.54 7.08
CA ARG A 260 9.32 27.93 7.52
C ARG A 260 8.19 28.76 6.93
N ASN A 261 7.89 29.88 7.57
CA ASN A 261 6.94 30.84 7.00
C ASN A 261 7.45 31.35 5.64
N GLY A 262 6.59 31.28 4.62
CA GLY A 262 6.93 31.62 3.24
C GLY A 262 7.36 30.44 2.35
N ASP A 263 7.48 29.22 2.89
CA ASP A 263 7.71 28.04 2.06
C ASP A 263 6.49 27.76 1.18
N LEU A 264 6.74 27.42 -0.08
CA LEU A 264 5.69 27.10 -1.05
C LEU A 264 5.23 25.65 -0.88
N ILE A 265 3.93 25.46 -0.88
CA ILE A 265 3.29 24.14 -0.90
C ILE A 265 2.86 23.83 -2.33
N ALA A 266 3.43 22.78 -2.92
CA ALA A 266 3.02 22.28 -4.21
C ALA A 266 2.26 20.96 -4.03
N VAL A 267 1.04 20.87 -4.56
CA VAL A 267 0.20 19.68 -4.55
C VAL A 267 0.07 19.19 -5.98
N SER A 268 0.90 18.24 -6.38
CA SER A 268 0.88 17.69 -7.75
C SER A 268 0.02 16.44 -7.89
N TYR A 269 -0.07 15.63 -6.85
CA TYR A 269 -0.66 14.31 -6.93
C TYR A 269 -2.18 14.25 -6.67
N THR A 270 -2.67 14.93 -5.66
CA THR A 270 -4.11 14.95 -5.32
C THR A 270 -4.97 15.55 -6.44
N HIS A 271 -4.39 16.36 -7.28
CA HIS A 271 -5.10 16.99 -8.39
C HIS A 271 -5.41 16.02 -9.53
N LEU A 272 -4.54 15.09 -9.80
CA LEU A 272 -4.76 14.05 -10.82
C LEU A 272 -5.88 13.08 -10.43
N ARG A 273 -6.04 12.80 -9.15
CA ARG A 273 -7.12 11.92 -8.67
C ARG A 273 -8.52 12.52 -8.78
N ALA A 274 -8.65 13.81 -8.66
CA ALA A 274 -9.95 14.49 -8.76
C ALA A 274 -10.53 14.41 -10.19
N HIS A 275 -9.70 14.25 -11.20
CA HIS A 275 -10.11 14.12 -12.58
C HIS A 275 -10.38 12.68 -13.04
N GLU A 276 -9.88 11.69 -12.30
CA GLU A 276 -10.10 10.27 -12.61
C GLU A 276 -11.48 9.76 -12.20
N THR A 277 -12.23 10.55 -11.44
CA THR A 277 -13.54 10.17 -10.88
C THR A 277 -14.72 10.91 -11.50
N SER A 278 -14.51 11.74 -12.51
CA SER A 278 -15.57 12.48 -13.23
C SER A 278 -15.90 11.84 -14.57
#